data_148d9cbea79015b7e8aead4b12628130
#
_entry.id   148d9cbea79015b7e8aead4b12628130
#
_cell.length_a   1.000
_cell.length_b   1.000
_cell.length_c   1.000
_cell.angle_alpha   90.00
_cell.angle_beta   90.00
_cell.angle_gamma   90.00
#
_symmetry.space_group_name_H-M   'P 1'
#
loop_
_entity.id
_entity.type
_entity.pdbx_description
1 polymer ?
#
loop_
_entity_poly.entity_id
_entity_poly.type
_entity_poly.pdbx_seq_one_letter_code
_entity_poly.pdbx_strand_id
1 'polypeptide(L)'
;MSQSKEFDALTIAVFTGKANPTLAQEITRHLHVQLGRADVGRFSDGEVSVELMENVRGRDVFIVQSTNPPAENLMELLMMTDACRRASAKRITAVVPYFGYGRQDRRPRATRVAITAKLVANMIASAGVDRLLTVDLHADQIQGFFDIPVDNVYASPVLLGDAWKQKYQNMVVVSPDVGGVVRARALAKRLDDAELAIIDKRRPRPNESKVMNIIGEVEGRTCVLIDDMVDTAGTLCQAARALKDEGALKVVAYITHPVLSGGAIERISKSVLDELVVTDTIPLSDAGKACKKIRQLSVAGLLAETVRRINDEESVSSLYID
;
A
#
# COMPACT_ATOMS: atom_id res chain seq x y z
N MET A 1 -22.76 9.79 27.32
CA MET A 1 -21.81 10.91 27.22
C MET A 1 -20.41 10.25 27.32
N SER A 2 -19.79 9.93 26.17
CA SER A 2 -18.41 9.44 26.12
C SER A 2 -17.50 10.66 26.35
N GLN A 3 -16.80 10.70 27.48
CA GLN A 3 -15.67 11.61 27.62
C GLN A 3 -14.64 11.16 26.56
N SER A 4 -14.40 12.01 25.56
CA SER A 4 -13.24 11.85 24.68
C SER A 4 -12.00 11.89 25.59
N LYS A 5 -11.31 10.73 25.74
CA LYS A 5 -9.99 10.72 26.38
C LYS A 5 -9.14 11.70 25.58
N GLU A 6 -8.58 12.70 26.22
CA GLU A 6 -7.57 13.56 25.60
C GLU A 6 -6.43 12.64 25.13
N PHE A 7 -6.05 12.75 23.85
CA PHE A 7 -4.93 12.00 23.28
C PHE A 7 -3.65 12.32 24.04
N ASP A 8 -3.14 11.36 24.82
CA ASP A 8 -1.92 11.54 25.60
C ASP A 8 -0.68 11.26 24.73
N ALA A 9 -0.19 12.31 24.09
CA ALA A 9 1.03 12.28 23.27
C ALA A 9 2.28 11.74 24.01
N LEU A 10 2.25 11.67 25.35
CA LEU A 10 3.34 11.13 26.15
C LEU A 10 3.37 9.59 26.16
N THR A 11 2.26 8.94 25.84
CA THR A 11 2.15 7.48 25.84
C THR A 11 2.60 6.83 24.53
N ILE A 12 2.63 7.58 23.44
CA ILE A 12 2.96 7.11 22.10
C ILE A 12 4.40 7.47 21.70
N ALA A 13 5.07 6.57 21.00
CA ALA A 13 6.35 6.83 20.32
C ALA A 13 6.29 6.32 18.89
N VAL A 14 6.63 7.14 17.92
CA VAL A 14 6.66 6.79 16.50
C VAL A 14 8.08 6.84 16.01
N PHE A 15 8.58 5.74 15.46
CA PHE A 15 9.90 5.65 14.84
C PHE A 15 9.77 5.28 13.37
N THR A 16 10.85 5.49 12.62
CA THR A 16 10.92 5.10 11.21
C THR A 16 12.26 4.44 10.88
N GLY A 17 12.23 3.43 10.02
CA GLY A 17 13.41 3.02 9.28
C GLY A 17 13.62 3.90 8.04
N LYS A 18 14.46 3.43 7.11
CA LYS A 18 14.87 4.21 5.93
C LYS A 18 13.98 4.06 4.71
N ALA A 19 12.99 3.14 4.74
CA ALA A 19 12.16 2.89 3.56
C ALA A 19 11.28 4.09 3.17
N ASN A 20 10.72 4.82 4.16
CA ASN A 20 9.83 5.95 3.87
C ASN A 20 9.77 6.96 5.04
N PRO A 21 10.86 7.65 5.37
CA PRO A 21 10.89 8.60 6.48
C PRO A 21 9.95 9.80 6.26
N THR A 22 9.71 10.20 5.02
CA THR A 22 8.79 11.30 4.69
C THR A 22 7.37 10.98 5.13
N LEU A 23 6.87 9.78 4.83
CA LEU A 23 5.53 9.36 5.28
C LEU A 23 5.46 9.31 6.81
N ALA A 24 6.49 8.81 7.49
CA ALA A 24 6.53 8.80 8.96
C ALA A 24 6.46 10.20 9.57
N GLN A 25 7.17 11.17 8.98
CA GLN A 25 7.11 12.58 9.40
C GLN A 25 5.70 13.17 9.21
N GLU A 26 5.05 12.87 8.08
CA GLU A 26 3.67 13.31 7.84
C GLU A 26 2.68 12.67 8.83
N ILE A 27 2.84 11.37 9.13
CA ILE A 27 2.02 10.68 10.16
C ILE A 27 2.18 11.39 11.52
N THR A 28 3.41 11.64 11.96
CA THR A 28 3.66 12.31 13.25
C THR A 28 3.14 13.74 13.28
N ARG A 29 3.17 14.45 12.15
CA ARG A 29 2.58 15.78 12.03
C ARG A 29 1.05 15.73 12.22
N HIS A 30 0.36 14.76 11.65
CA HIS A 30 -1.08 14.56 11.84
C HIS A 30 -1.44 14.15 13.27
N LEU A 31 -0.56 13.41 13.94
CA LEU A 31 -0.71 13.00 15.34
C LEU A 31 -0.32 14.10 16.34
N HIS A 32 0.27 15.20 15.87
CA HIS A 32 0.82 16.26 16.73
C HIS A 32 1.89 15.74 17.73
N VAL A 33 2.67 14.73 17.32
CA VAL A 33 3.80 14.21 18.10
C VAL A 33 5.11 14.41 17.33
N GLN A 34 6.23 14.32 18.02
CA GLN A 34 7.53 14.33 17.38
C GLN A 34 7.91 12.91 16.89
N LEU A 35 8.60 12.82 15.77
CA LEU A 35 9.21 11.58 15.32
C LEU A 35 10.33 11.20 16.29
N GLY A 36 10.29 9.98 16.81
CA GLY A 36 11.27 9.45 17.73
C GLY A 36 12.66 9.37 17.09
N ARG A 37 13.68 9.65 17.88
CA ARG A 37 15.06 9.62 17.43
C ARG A 37 15.62 8.20 17.53
N ALA A 38 16.00 7.67 16.37
CA ALA A 38 16.74 6.42 16.24
C ALA A 38 17.86 6.61 15.22
N ASP A 39 19.01 6.06 15.50
CA ASP A 39 20.07 5.92 14.51
C ASP A 39 19.90 4.57 13.81
N VAL A 40 19.52 4.61 12.55
CA VAL A 40 19.38 3.42 11.67
C VAL A 40 20.48 3.53 10.63
N GLY A 41 21.53 2.78 10.83
CA GLY A 41 22.77 2.87 10.05
C GLY A 41 23.19 1.55 9.44
N ARG A 42 24.46 1.51 9.07
CA ARG A 42 25.16 0.30 8.64
C ARG A 42 26.55 0.28 9.23
N PHE A 43 27.02 -0.90 9.60
CA PHE A 43 28.43 -1.14 9.88
C PHE A 43 29.26 -1.07 8.58
N SER A 44 30.58 -1.05 8.71
CA SER A 44 31.51 -0.97 7.58
C SER A 44 31.42 -2.16 6.61
N ASP A 45 30.95 -3.29 7.09
CA ASP A 45 30.70 -4.52 6.31
C ASP A 45 29.33 -4.54 5.62
N GLY A 46 28.47 -3.54 5.92
CA GLY A 46 27.15 -3.39 5.33
C GLY A 46 26.00 -3.93 6.17
N GLU A 47 26.28 -4.58 7.31
CA GLU A 47 25.22 -5.01 8.23
C GLU A 47 24.41 -3.83 8.76
N VAL A 48 23.10 -4.00 8.89
CA VAL A 48 22.23 -2.98 9.46
C VAL A 48 22.54 -2.79 10.94
N SER A 49 22.58 -1.54 11.38
CA SER A 49 22.71 -1.17 12.80
C SER A 49 21.53 -0.31 13.21
N VAL A 50 21.02 -0.52 14.44
CA VAL A 50 19.91 0.26 15.00
C VAL A 50 20.24 0.64 16.44
N GLU A 51 20.10 1.94 16.77
CA GLU A 51 20.17 2.44 18.13
C GLU A 51 18.97 3.38 18.39
N LEU A 52 18.21 3.10 19.46
CA LEU A 52 17.14 4.00 19.93
C LEU A 52 17.76 5.10 20.80
N MET A 53 17.55 6.35 20.43
CA MET A 53 18.10 7.52 21.14
C MET A 53 17.14 8.09 22.20
N GLU A 54 16.04 7.37 22.49
CA GLU A 54 14.98 7.80 23.41
C GLU A 54 14.51 6.66 24.31
N ASN A 55 13.99 7.02 25.47
CA ASN A 55 13.38 6.05 26.38
C ASN A 55 11.99 5.66 25.88
N VAL A 56 11.79 4.37 25.61
CA VAL A 56 10.51 3.79 25.15
C VAL A 56 9.84 2.92 26.22
N ARG A 57 10.41 2.85 27.45
CA ARG A 57 9.87 2.00 28.51
C ARG A 57 8.44 2.35 28.83
N GLY A 58 7.56 1.34 28.73
CA GLY A 58 6.14 1.49 29.03
C GLY A 58 5.33 2.29 28.00
N ARG A 59 5.93 2.68 26.87
CA ARG A 59 5.26 3.41 25.79
C ARG A 59 4.66 2.46 24.76
N ASP A 60 3.61 2.94 24.09
CA ASP A 60 3.08 2.31 22.88
C ASP A 60 3.91 2.77 21.69
N VAL A 61 4.63 1.83 21.07
CA VAL A 61 5.62 2.13 20.02
C VAL A 61 5.07 1.74 18.67
N PHE A 62 5.14 2.66 17.71
CA PHE A 62 4.79 2.46 16.31
C PHE A 62 6.04 2.59 15.44
N ILE A 63 6.37 1.56 14.67
CA ILE A 63 7.52 1.55 13.76
C ILE A 63 7.01 1.64 12.33
N VAL A 64 7.20 2.78 11.69
CA VAL A 64 6.78 3.02 10.30
C VAL A 64 7.87 2.55 9.35
N GLN A 65 7.64 1.43 8.63
CA GLN A 65 8.62 0.86 7.72
C GLN A 65 7.96 -0.01 6.66
N SER A 66 7.91 0.44 5.42
CA SER A 66 7.53 -0.41 4.29
C SER A 66 8.61 -1.47 4.02
N THR A 67 8.18 -2.69 3.66
CA THR A 67 9.09 -3.82 3.43
C THR A 67 9.34 -4.11 1.95
N ASN A 68 9.23 -3.07 1.10
CA ASN A 68 9.69 -3.12 -0.29
C ASN A 68 11.20 -3.36 -0.38
N PRO A 69 11.72 -3.91 -1.49
CA PRO A 69 13.17 -4.01 -1.68
C PRO A 69 13.89 -2.67 -1.50
N PRO A 70 15.13 -2.68 -1.00
CA PRO A 70 15.95 -3.85 -0.74
C PRO A 70 15.55 -4.61 0.53
N ALA A 71 16.02 -5.87 0.69
CA ALA A 71 15.64 -6.75 1.81
C ALA A 71 16.00 -6.17 3.19
N GLU A 72 16.94 -5.26 3.24
CA GLU A 72 17.35 -4.52 4.43
C GLU A 72 16.20 -3.71 5.05
N ASN A 73 15.23 -3.28 4.27
CA ASN A 73 14.04 -2.61 4.81
C ASN A 73 13.26 -3.53 5.78
N LEU A 74 13.19 -4.83 5.47
CA LEU A 74 12.63 -5.81 6.39
C LEU A 74 13.56 -6.01 7.60
N MET A 75 14.88 -6.10 7.39
CA MET A 75 15.84 -6.26 8.48
C MET A 75 15.83 -5.06 9.44
N GLU A 76 15.72 -3.83 8.93
CA GLU A 76 15.56 -2.63 9.76
C GLU A 76 14.33 -2.74 10.67
N LEU A 77 13.18 -3.16 10.12
CA LEU A 77 11.95 -3.37 10.91
C LEU A 77 12.18 -4.39 12.04
N LEU A 78 12.79 -5.55 11.74
CA LEU A 78 13.03 -6.60 12.72
C LEU A 78 13.98 -6.13 13.83
N MET A 79 15.08 -5.44 13.47
CA MET A 79 16.05 -4.93 14.43
C MET A 79 15.50 -3.80 15.30
N MET A 80 14.72 -2.87 14.71
CA MET A 80 14.04 -1.83 15.47
C MET A 80 13.03 -2.43 16.47
N THR A 81 12.32 -3.48 16.06
CA THR A 81 11.40 -4.20 16.93
C THR A 81 12.13 -4.84 18.12
N ASP A 82 13.25 -5.55 17.89
CA ASP A 82 14.04 -6.15 18.96
C ASP A 82 14.61 -5.08 19.90
N ALA A 83 15.10 -3.97 19.37
CA ALA A 83 15.60 -2.83 20.16
C ALA A 83 14.49 -2.26 21.08
N CYS A 84 13.28 -2.03 20.55
CA CYS A 84 12.12 -1.55 21.32
C CYS A 84 11.72 -2.55 22.41
N ARG A 85 11.70 -3.85 22.09
CA ARG A 85 11.38 -4.93 23.03
C ARG A 85 12.39 -4.97 24.17
N ARG A 86 13.68 -4.94 23.87
CA ARG A 86 14.76 -4.92 24.88
C ARG A 86 14.74 -3.66 25.73
N ALA A 87 14.31 -2.53 25.18
CA ALA A 87 14.08 -1.28 25.89
C ALA A 87 12.79 -1.25 26.69
N SER A 88 12.04 -2.36 26.77
CA SER A 88 10.80 -2.54 27.54
C SER A 88 9.65 -1.63 27.05
N ALA A 89 9.47 -1.49 25.76
CA ALA A 89 8.23 -0.93 25.19
C ALA A 89 7.03 -1.74 25.73
N LYS A 90 5.89 -1.07 25.92
CA LYS A 90 4.66 -1.72 26.42
C LYS A 90 3.99 -2.55 25.32
N ARG A 91 3.93 -2.00 24.11
CA ARG A 91 3.36 -2.61 22.91
C ARG A 91 4.14 -2.12 21.70
N ILE A 92 4.36 -2.97 20.72
CA ILE A 92 5.07 -2.64 19.49
C ILE A 92 4.14 -2.93 18.32
N THR A 93 3.74 -1.87 17.62
CA THR A 93 2.95 -1.97 16.39
C THR A 93 3.85 -1.69 15.18
N ALA A 94 3.99 -2.69 14.30
CA ALA A 94 4.63 -2.46 13.00
C ALA A 94 3.63 -1.80 12.05
N VAL A 95 3.91 -0.57 11.64
CA VAL A 95 3.18 0.15 10.61
C VAL A 95 3.90 -0.07 9.30
N VAL A 96 3.38 -0.99 8.49
CA VAL A 96 3.98 -1.45 7.23
C VAL A 96 3.09 -0.98 6.07
N PRO A 97 3.23 0.28 5.58
CA PRO A 97 2.35 0.82 4.54
C PRO A 97 2.33 -0.04 3.27
N TYR A 98 3.45 -0.64 2.90
CA TYR A 98 3.52 -1.67 1.87
C TYR A 98 4.12 -2.96 2.44
N PHE A 99 3.33 -4.02 2.47
CA PHE A 99 3.77 -5.36 2.86
C PHE A 99 4.44 -6.06 1.67
N GLY A 100 5.77 -5.94 1.60
CA GLY A 100 6.59 -6.63 0.61
C GLY A 100 6.54 -8.14 0.77
N TYR A 101 6.91 -8.88 -0.30
CA TYR A 101 6.84 -10.35 -0.36
C TYR A 101 5.42 -10.94 -0.32
N GLY A 102 4.38 -10.10 -0.31
CA GLY A 102 2.97 -10.49 -0.25
C GLY A 102 2.45 -11.21 -1.49
N ARG A 103 3.12 -11.09 -2.66
CA ARG A 103 2.64 -11.67 -3.92
C ARG A 103 2.72 -13.19 -3.98
N GLN A 104 3.55 -13.83 -3.15
CA GLN A 104 3.61 -15.27 -2.99
C GLN A 104 2.83 -15.68 -1.74
N ASP A 105 1.51 -15.56 -1.83
CA ASP A 105 0.53 -15.86 -0.77
C ASP A 105 0.05 -17.32 -0.78
N ARG A 106 0.32 -18.04 -1.84
CA ARG A 106 -0.11 -19.43 -2.06
C ARG A 106 0.85 -20.18 -2.96
N ARG A 107 0.79 -21.51 -2.89
CA ARG A 107 1.51 -22.37 -3.81
C ARG A 107 0.62 -22.76 -4.98
N PRO A 108 0.89 -22.34 -6.23
CA PRO A 108 0.20 -22.82 -7.41
C PRO A 108 0.35 -24.34 -7.57
N ARG A 109 -0.64 -24.99 -8.19
CA ARG A 109 -0.58 -26.43 -8.44
C ARG A 109 0.67 -26.78 -9.27
N ALA A 110 1.26 -27.94 -8.96
CA ALA A 110 2.43 -28.48 -9.61
C ALA A 110 3.72 -27.63 -9.55
N THR A 111 3.80 -26.64 -8.63
CA THR A 111 5.01 -25.84 -8.42
C THR A 111 5.65 -26.11 -7.05
N ARG A 112 6.97 -25.89 -6.95
CA ARG A 112 7.75 -25.97 -5.70
C ARG A 112 8.28 -24.58 -5.37
N VAL A 113 7.42 -23.71 -4.88
CA VAL A 113 7.74 -22.33 -4.52
C VAL A 113 7.50 -22.10 -3.05
N ALA A 114 8.18 -21.09 -2.49
CA ALA A 114 7.92 -20.63 -1.14
C ALA A 114 6.56 -19.90 -1.06
N ILE A 115 5.98 -19.84 0.13
CA ILE A 115 4.91 -18.91 0.48
C ILE A 115 5.56 -17.79 1.29
N THR A 116 6.16 -16.83 0.57
CA THR A 116 6.99 -15.78 1.19
C THR A 116 6.19 -14.87 2.10
N ALA A 117 4.91 -14.65 1.81
CA ALA A 117 4.01 -13.88 2.67
C ALA A 117 3.93 -14.50 4.09
N LYS A 118 3.78 -15.85 4.19
CA LYS A 118 3.79 -16.53 5.50
C LYS A 118 5.15 -16.51 6.17
N LEU A 119 6.22 -16.68 5.41
CA LEU A 119 7.58 -16.61 5.96
C LEU A 119 7.85 -15.24 6.59
N VAL A 120 7.55 -14.15 5.88
CA VAL A 120 7.76 -12.78 6.36
C VAL A 120 6.83 -12.48 7.55
N ALA A 121 5.58 -12.93 7.52
CA ALA A 121 4.66 -12.81 8.65
C ALA A 121 5.24 -13.46 9.93
N ASN A 122 5.79 -14.67 9.80
CA ASN A 122 6.44 -15.36 10.94
C ASN A 122 7.67 -14.60 11.45
N MET A 123 8.51 -14.06 10.56
CA MET A 123 9.69 -13.27 10.95
C MET A 123 9.30 -12.04 11.75
N ILE A 124 8.29 -11.28 11.29
CA ILE A 124 7.79 -10.08 11.97
C ILE A 124 7.22 -10.44 13.36
N ALA A 125 6.36 -11.45 13.44
CA ALA A 125 5.80 -11.89 14.73
C ALA A 125 6.89 -12.40 15.68
N SER A 126 7.85 -13.19 15.19
CA SER A 126 8.96 -13.73 16.01
C SER A 126 9.90 -12.65 16.51
N ALA A 127 10.07 -11.54 15.81
CA ALA A 127 10.87 -10.40 16.28
C ALA A 127 10.25 -9.73 17.51
N GLY A 128 8.94 -9.90 17.73
CA GLY A 128 8.23 -9.39 18.92
C GLY A 128 7.28 -8.22 18.61
N VAL A 129 6.80 -8.14 17.38
CA VAL A 129 5.68 -7.26 17.02
C VAL A 129 4.40 -7.78 17.65
N ASP A 130 3.65 -6.91 18.33
CA ASP A 130 2.37 -7.24 18.97
C ASP A 130 1.18 -7.05 18.03
N ARG A 131 1.30 -6.20 17.02
CA ARG A 131 0.26 -5.86 16.04
C ARG A 131 0.88 -5.39 14.74
N LEU A 132 0.26 -5.76 13.62
CA LEU A 132 0.59 -5.22 12.29
C LEU A 132 -0.50 -4.24 11.83
N LEU A 133 -0.11 -3.06 11.38
CA LEU A 133 -0.93 -2.14 10.61
C LEU A 133 -0.37 -2.06 9.19
N THR A 134 -1.20 -2.30 8.18
CA THR A 134 -0.80 -2.28 6.78
C THR A 134 -1.88 -1.68 5.89
N VAL A 135 -1.55 -1.36 4.64
CA VAL A 135 -2.50 -0.80 3.67
C VAL A 135 -2.65 -1.77 2.50
N ASP A 136 -3.87 -2.06 2.10
CA ASP A 136 -4.24 -2.83 0.88
C ASP A 136 -3.34 -4.05 0.65
N LEU A 137 -3.42 -5.06 1.50
CA LEU A 137 -2.74 -6.33 1.27
C LEU A 137 -3.07 -6.88 -0.12
N HIS A 138 -2.07 -7.44 -0.80
CA HIS A 138 -2.25 -8.07 -2.11
C HIS A 138 -3.37 -9.11 -2.13
N ALA A 139 -3.53 -9.81 -1.02
CA ALA A 139 -4.60 -10.78 -0.80
C ALA A 139 -5.04 -10.72 0.67
N ASP A 140 -6.34 -10.57 0.93
CA ASP A 140 -6.88 -10.38 2.28
C ASP A 140 -6.58 -11.55 3.22
N GLN A 141 -6.48 -12.78 2.68
CA GLN A 141 -6.13 -13.97 3.45
C GLN A 141 -4.74 -13.92 4.10
N ILE A 142 -3.84 -13.01 3.68
CA ILE A 142 -2.53 -12.80 4.31
C ILE A 142 -2.69 -12.41 5.78
N GLN A 143 -3.77 -11.74 6.16
CA GLN A 143 -4.10 -11.45 7.56
C GLN A 143 -4.09 -12.72 8.43
N GLY A 144 -4.59 -13.83 7.88
CA GLY A 144 -4.59 -15.14 8.55
C GLY A 144 -3.23 -15.82 8.63
N PHE A 145 -2.17 -15.24 8.06
CA PHE A 145 -0.80 -15.78 8.20
C PHE A 145 -0.10 -15.28 9.46
N PHE A 146 -0.66 -14.28 10.12
CA PHE A 146 -0.16 -13.75 11.38
C PHE A 146 -0.89 -14.37 12.56
N ASP A 147 -0.15 -14.67 13.61
CA ASP A 147 -0.68 -15.10 14.91
C ASP A 147 -0.87 -13.90 15.86
N ILE A 148 -0.69 -12.69 15.34
CA ILE A 148 -0.93 -11.40 16.00
C ILE A 148 -2.05 -10.63 15.27
N PRO A 149 -2.72 -9.68 15.93
CA PRO A 149 -3.72 -8.84 15.29
C PRO A 149 -3.16 -8.09 14.06
N VAL A 150 -3.94 -8.02 12.99
CA VAL A 150 -3.63 -7.30 11.76
C VAL A 150 -4.74 -6.31 11.43
N ASP A 151 -4.40 -5.05 11.33
CA ASP A 151 -5.27 -4.01 10.80
C ASP A 151 -4.85 -3.74 9.34
N ASN A 152 -5.60 -4.31 8.39
CA ASN A 152 -5.44 -4.03 6.97
C ASN A 152 -6.37 -2.88 6.59
N VAL A 153 -5.89 -1.65 6.54
CA VAL A 153 -6.68 -0.49 6.13
C VAL A 153 -6.65 -0.33 4.62
N TYR A 154 -7.69 0.29 4.06
CA TYR A 154 -7.81 0.47 2.62
C TYR A 154 -7.49 1.92 2.22
N ALA A 155 -6.71 2.11 1.16
CA ALA A 155 -6.45 3.43 0.58
C ALA A 155 -7.66 3.99 -0.18
N SER A 156 -8.71 3.18 -0.37
CA SER A 156 -9.89 3.57 -1.13
C SER A 156 -10.51 4.92 -0.72
N PRO A 157 -10.62 5.33 0.57
CA PRO A 157 -11.13 6.65 0.92
C PRO A 157 -10.27 7.81 0.37
N VAL A 158 -8.94 7.62 0.34
CA VAL A 158 -8.00 8.62 -0.20
C VAL A 158 -8.13 8.70 -1.72
N LEU A 159 -8.13 7.54 -2.39
CA LEU A 159 -8.24 7.44 -3.85
C LEU A 159 -9.60 7.96 -4.35
N LEU A 160 -10.69 7.58 -3.67
CA LEU A 160 -12.05 8.06 -3.94
C LEU A 160 -12.17 9.58 -3.77
N GLY A 161 -11.66 10.11 -2.65
CA GLY A 161 -11.73 11.54 -2.38
C GLY A 161 -11.03 12.37 -3.49
N ASP A 162 -9.98 11.83 -4.09
CA ASP A 162 -9.34 12.46 -5.25
C ASP A 162 -10.16 12.30 -6.53
N ALA A 163 -10.62 11.08 -6.84
CA ALA A 163 -11.44 10.81 -8.01
C ALA A 163 -12.71 11.70 -8.06
N TRP A 164 -13.36 11.91 -6.91
CA TRP A 164 -14.48 12.85 -6.76
C TRP A 164 -14.09 14.28 -7.11
N LYS A 165 -12.93 14.75 -6.65
CA LYS A 165 -12.44 16.11 -6.93
C LYS A 165 -12.15 16.33 -8.41
N GLN A 166 -11.74 15.28 -9.14
CA GLN A 166 -11.45 15.34 -10.57
C GLN A 166 -12.71 15.49 -11.43
N LYS A 167 -13.91 15.15 -10.93
CA LYS A 167 -15.19 15.27 -11.64
C LYS A 167 -15.17 14.67 -13.05
N TYR A 168 -14.62 13.45 -13.16
CA TYR A 168 -14.56 12.77 -14.46
C TYR A 168 -15.95 12.62 -15.08
N GLN A 169 -16.07 13.05 -16.34
CA GLN A 169 -17.32 12.95 -17.09
C GLN A 169 -17.49 11.53 -17.63
N ASN A 170 -18.72 11.03 -17.60
CA ASN A 170 -19.09 9.72 -18.16
C ASN A 170 -18.13 8.60 -17.73
N MET A 171 -17.91 8.48 -16.41
CA MET A 171 -16.91 7.58 -15.83
C MET A 171 -17.37 6.12 -15.86
N VAL A 172 -16.44 5.21 -16.13
CA VAL A 172 -16.57 3.76 -15.91
C VAL A 172 -15.37 3.27 -15.10
N VAL A 173 -15.63 2.49 -14.06
CA VAL A 173 -14.57 1.84 -13.27
C VAL A 173 -14.14 0.56 -13.98
N VAL A 174 -12.84 0.34 -14.11
CA VAL A 174 -12.29 -0.79 -14.86
C VAL A 174 -11.43 -1.66 -13.96
N SER A 175 -11.77 -2.94 -13.89
CA SER A 175 -10.87 -3.95 -13.30
C SER A 175 -9.86 -4.42 -14.35
N PRO A 176 -8.54 -4.34 -14.08
CA PRO A 176 -7.51 -4.76 -15.03
C PRO A 176 -7.44 -6.27 -15.23
N ASP A 177 -8.12 -7.06 -14.41
CA ASP A 177 -8.27 -8.52 -14.54
C ASP A 177 -9.46 -9.03 -13.70
N VAL A 178 -9.73 -10.33 -13.79
CA VAL A 178 -10.84 -10.98 -13.07
C VAL A 178 -10.61 -10.98 -11.54
N GLY A 179 -9.35 -10.99 -11.09
CA GLY A 179 -9.00 -11.00 -9.65
C GLY A 179 -9.34 -9.68 -8.95
N GLY A 180 -9.22 -8.55 -9.64
CA GLY A 180 -9.50 -7.21 -9.11
C GLY A 180 -10.97 -6.79 -9.11
N VAL A 181 -11.89 -7.62 -9.63
CA VAL A 181 -13.32 -7.25 -9.82
C VAL A 181 -14.00 -6.83 -8.52
N VAL A 182 -13.71 -7.50 -7.41
CA VAL A 182 -14.32 -7.19 -6.11
C VAL A 182 -13.94 -5.77 -5.69
N ARG A 183 -12.66 -5.41 -5.78
CA ARG A 183 -12.14 -4.06 -5.48
C ARG A 183 -12.74 -3.00 -6.40
N ALA A 184 -12.77 -3.27 -7.70
CA ALA A 184 -13.34 -2.34 -8.68
C ALA A 184 -14.84 -2.11 -8.44
N ARG A 185 -15.60 -3.17 -8.10
CA ARG A 185 -17.02 -3.06 -7.78
C ARG A 185 -17.27 -2.26 -6.51
N ALA A 186 -16.49 -2.48 -5.46
CA ALA A 186 -16.58 -1.70 -4.22
C ALA A 186 -16.35 -0.21 -4.47
N LEU A 187 -15.39 0.13 -5.35
CA LEU A 187 -15.15 1.52 -5.74
C LEU A 187 -16.28 2.09 -6.60
N ALA A 188 -16.75 1.35 -7.60
CA ALA A 188 -17.82 1.76 -8.50
C ALA A 188 -19.10 2.12 -7.71
N LYS A 189 -19.48 1.28 -6.75
CA LYS A 189 -20.63 1.51 -5.87
C LYS A 189 -20.54 2.84 -5.11
N ARG A 190 -19.32 3.29 -4.76
CA ARG A 190 -19.07 4.55 -4.04
C ARG A 190 -18.90 5.76 -4.94
N LEU A 191 -18.79 5.54 -6.25
CA LEU A 191 -18.72 6.58 -7.27
C LEU A 191 -20.07 6.69 -7.99
N ASP A 192 -21.15 6.93 -7.22
CA ASP A 192 -22.52 7.10 -7.70
C ASP A 192 -23.01 5.90 -8.54
N ASP A 193 -22.69 4.66 -8.09
CA ASP A 193 -22.96 3.43 -8.81
C ASP A 193 -22.44 3.45 -10.27
N ALA A 194 -21.23 4.00 -10.44
CA ALA A 194 -20.59 4.02 -11.75
C ALA A 194 -20.56 2.61 -12.38
N GLU A 195 -20.72 2.55 -13.68
CA GLU A 195 -20.66 1.28 -14.39
C GLU A 195 -19.29 0.61 -14.26
N LEU A 196 -19.27 -0.72 -14.36
CA LEU A 196 -18.07 -1.54 -14.23
C LEU A 196 -17.72 -2.20 -15.57
N ALA A 197 -16.47 -2.07 -15.99
CA ALA A 197 -15.90 -2.87 -17.06
C ALA A 197 -14.79 -3.78 -16.53
N ILE A 198 -14.53 -4.90 -17.20
CA ILE A 198 -13.54 -5.89 -16.81
C ILE A 198 -12.67 -6.22 -18.02
N ILE A 199 -11.36 -6.23 -17.83
CA ILE A 199 -10.42 -6.71 -18.84
C ILE A 199 -10.13 -8.19 -18.59
N ASP A 200 -10.67 -9.05 -19.44
CA ASP A 200 -10.42 -10.50 -19.43
C ASP A 200 -9.20 -10.82 -20.32
N LYS A 201 -8.11 -11.28 -19.67
CA LYS A 201 -6.85 -11.62 -20.33
C LYS A 201 -6.86 -13.10 -20.71
N ARG A 202 -7.15 -13.41 -21.95
CA ARG A 202 -7.07 -14.79 -22.46
C ARG A 202 -5.78 -15.02 -23.25
N ARG A 203 -5.16 -16.17 -23.02
CA ARG A 203 -4.16 -16.74 -23.92
C ARG A 203 -4.85 -17.82 -24.72
N PRO A 204 -5.19 -17.59 -26.01
CA PRO A 204 -5.88 -18.58 -26.82
C PRO A 204 -5.03 -19.84 -26.97
N ARG A 205 -3.70 -19.69 -27.10
CA ARG A 205 -2.72 -20.79 -27.19
C ARG A 205 -1.36 -20.39 -26.61
N PRO A 206 -0.49 -21.37 -26.23
CA PRO A 206 0.90 -21.08 -25.94
C PRO A 206 1.58 -20.41 -27.16
N ASN A 207 2.29 -19.27 -26.90
CA ASN A 207 2.97 -18.44 -27.89
C ASN A 207 2.09 -17.52 -28.78
N GLU A 208 0.80 -17.43 -28.55
CA GLU A 208 -0.04 -16.38 -29.16
C GLU A 208 -0.04 -15.11 -28.29
N SER A 209 -0.19 -13.93 -28.94
CA SER A 209 -0.33 -12.64 -28.23
C SER A 209 -1.55 -12.67 -27.30
N LYS A 210 -1.41 -12.08 -26.14
CA LYS A 210 -2.52 -11.94 -25.19
C LYS A 210 -3.63 -11.12 -25.85
N VAL A 211 -4.79 -11.73 -26.04
CA VAL A 211 -6.00 -11.01 -26.40
C VAL A 211 -6.61 -10.46 -25.13
N MET A 212 -6.84 -9.14 -25.08
CA MET A 212 -7.60 -8.50 -24.02
C MET A 212 -9.03 -8.33 -24.50
N ASN A 213 -9.95 -9.05 -23.87
CA ASN A 213 -11.39 -8.89 -24.11
C ASN A 213 -11.95 -7.95 -23.05
N ILE A 214 -12.62 -6.88 -23.48
CA ILE A 214 -13.25 -5.93 -22.58
C ILE A 214 -14.72 -6.29 -22.45
N ILE A 215 -15.16 -6.48 -21.21
CA ILE A 215 -16.55 -6.76 -20.86
C ILE A 215 -17.09 -5.48 -20.22
N GLY A 216 -18.08 -4.86 -20.84
CA GLY A 216 -18.68 -3.57 -20.44
C GLY A 216 -18.44 -2.49 -21.50
N GLU A 217 -19.19 -1.39 -21.40
CA GLU A 217 -19.16 -0.28 -22.37
C GLU A 217 -18.10 0.74 -21.99
N VAL A 218 -17.15 1.02 -22.89
CA VAL A 218 -16.03 1.94 -22.65
C VAL A 218 -15.90 3.03 -23.72
N GLU A 219 -16.59 2.89 -24.84
CA GLU A 219 -16.56 3.86 -25.94
C GLU A 219 -17.08 5.23 -25.49
N GLY A 220 -16.36 6.28 -25.80
CA GLY A 220 -16.73 7.66 -25.43
C GLY A 220 -16.66 7.96 -23.93
N ARG A 221 -16.02 7.11 -23.13
CA ARG A 221 -16.03 7.21 -21.66
C ARG A 221 -14.64 7.51 -21.05
N THR A 222 -14.65 7.99 -19.80
CA THR A 222 -13.46 8.07 -18.97
C THR A 222 -13.32 6.76 -18.20
N CYS A 223 -12.30 5.96 -18.54
CA CYS A 223 -12.00 4.69 -17.90
C CYS A 223 -11.08 4.92 -16.69
N VAL A 224 -11.51 4.46 -15.50
CA VAL A 224 -10.75 4.54 -14.25
C VAL A 224 -10.32 3.14 -13.86
N LEU A 225 -9.07 2.79 -14.16
CA LEU A 225 -8.46 1.52 -13.79
C LEU A 225 -8.11 1.50 -12.30
N ILE A 226 -8.45 0.41 -11.61
CA ILE A 226 -8.16 0.24 -10.17
C ILE A 226 -7.37 -1.02 -9.94
N ASP A 227 -6.24 -0.90 -9.20
CA ASP A 227 -5.45 -2.06 -8.79
C ASP A 227 -4.77 -1.82 -7.44
N ASP A 228 -4.25 -2.88 -6.79
CA ASP A 228 -3.48 -2.75 -5.56
C ASP A 228 -2.06 -2.25 -5.80
N MET A 229 -1.40 -2.69 -6.88
CA MET A 229 -0.02 -2.30 -7.14
C MET A 229 0.30 -2.17 -8.63
N VAL A 230 1.25 -1.31 -8.92
CA VAL A 230 1.91 -1.23 -10.24
C VAL A 230 3.39 -1.55 -10.08
N ASP A 231 3.83 -2.66 -10.70
CA ASP A 231 5.23 -3.07 -10.68
C ASP A 231 5.94 -2.61 -11.95
N THR A 232 6.05 -3.45 -12.97
CA THR A 232 6.73 -3.09 -14.23
C THR A 232 5.89 -2.24 -15.18
N ALA A 233 4.63 -1.98 -14.85
CA ALA A 233 3.62 -1.27 -15.62
C ALA A 233 3.28 -1.88 -16.99
N GLY A 234 3.81 -3.06 -17.32
CA GLY A 234 3.53 -3.70 -18.62
C GLY A 234 2.05 -4.00 -18.82
N THR A 235 1.44 -4.64 -17.83
CA THR A 235 0.01 -4.97 -17.84
C THR A 235 -0.87 -3.73 -17.86
N LEU A 236 -0.54 -2.73 -17.05
CA LEU A 236 -1.28 -1.47 -16.97
C LEU A 236 -1.28 -0.72 -18.31
N CYS A 237 -0.11 -0.61 -18.95
CA CYS A 237 0.00 0.08 -20.24
C CYS A 237 -0.71 -0.67 -21.38
N GLN A 238 -0.69 -2.00 -21.35
CA GLN A 238 -1.45 -2.83 -22.29
C GLN A 238 -2.97 -2.67 -22.07
N ALA A 239 -3.42 -2.64 -20.82
CA ALA A 239 -4.82 -2.40 -20.46
C ALA A 239 -5.28 -1.01 -20.97
N ALA A 240 -4.47 0.01 -20.71
CA ALA A 240 -4.76 1.37 -21.21
C ALA A 240 -4.85 1.43 -22.76
N ARG A 241 -3.97 0.72 -23.46
CA ARG A 241 -4.01 0.62 -24.91
C ARG A 241 -5.30 -0.05 -25.38
N ALA A 242 -5.65 -1.21 -24.82
CA ALA A 242 -6.88 -1.91 -25.18
C ALA A 242 -8.14 -1.04 -24.99
N LEU A 243 -8.22 -0.31 -23.87
CA LEU A 243 -9.33 0.63 -23.62
C LEU A 243 -9.38 1.77 -24.65
N LYS A 244 -8.21 2.33 -25.02
CA LYS A 244 -8.15 3.37 -26.06
C LYS A 244 -8.53 2.84 -27.44
N ASP A 245 -8.12 1.62 -27.76
CA ASP A 245 -8.45 0.96 -29.05
C ASP A 245 -9.96 0.67 -29.15
N GLU A 246 -10.65 0.45 -28.00
CA GLU A 246 -12.12 0.33 -27.89
C GLU A 246 -12.83 1.70 -27.70
N GLY A 247 -12.17 2.80 -28.00
CA GLY A 247 -12.79 4.13 -28.08
C GLY A 247 -12.88 4.89 -26.75
N ALA A 248 -12.19 4.49 -25.70
CA ALA A 248 -12.15 5.26 -24.44
C ALA A 248 -11.53 6.65 -24.66
N LEU A 249 -12.22 7.71 -24.23
CA LEU A 249 -11.75 9.10 -24.37
C LEU A 249 -10.54 9.36 -23.46
N LYS A 250 -10.62 8.93 -22.22
CA LYS A 250 -9.57 9.09 -21.21
C LYS A 250 -9.36 7.81 -20.44
N VAL A 251 -8.11 7.48 -20.12
CA VAL A 251 -7.76 6.31 -19.30
C VAL A 251 -6.85 6.76 -18.17
N VAL A 252 -7.35 6.71 -16.95
CA VAL A 252 -6.61 6.99 -15.72
C VAL A 252 -6.52 5.75 -14.87
N ALA A 253 -5.47 5.64 -14.07
CA ALA A 253 -5.30 4.52 -13.14
C ALA A 253 -5.13 5.05 -11.72
N TYR A 254 -5.84 4.45 -10.77
CA TYR A 254 -5.71 4.67 -9.34
C TYR A 254 -5.18 3.40 -8.69
N ILE A 255 -3.97 3.47 -8.16
CA ILE A 255 -3.25 2.29 -7.68
C ILE A 255 -2.62 2.60 -6.33
N THR A 256 -2.80 1.70 -5.36
CA THR A 256 -2.30 1.93 -4.00
C THR A 256 -0.77 1.93 -3.97
N HIS A 257 -0.11 0.87 -4.45
CA HIS A 257 1.32 0.67 -4.24
C HIS A 257 2.16 0.92 -5.50
N PRO A 258 2.94 2.02 -5.55
CA PRO A 258 3.83 2.33 -6.67
C PRO A 258 5.18 1.58 -6.55
N VAL A 259 5.20 0.27 -6.82
CA VAL A 259 6.46 -0.49 -6.83
C VAL A 259 7.38 0.03 -7.94
N LEU A 260 6.86 0.30 -9.13
CA LEU A 260 7.49 0.98 -10.27
C LEU A 260 8.91 0.48 -10.58
N SER A 261 9.08 -0.84 -10.59
CA SER A 261 10.37 -1.47 -10.82
C SER A 261 10.80 -1.47 -12.29
N GLY A 262 12.09 -1.65 -12.52
CA GLY A 262 12.68 -1.73 -13.86
C GLY A 262 12.36 -0.49 -14.71
N GLY A 263 11.94 -0.69 -15.97
CA GLY A 263 11.58 0.39 -16.89
C GLY A 263 10.15 0.91 -16.79
N ALA A 264 9.49 0.78 -15.63
CA ALA A 264 8.07 1.13 -15.46
C ALA A 264 7.77 2.59 -15.79
N ILE A 265 8.57 3.52 -15.27
CA ILE A 265 8.38 4.97 -15.44
C ILE A 265 8.50 5.36 -16.93
N GLU A 266 9.51 4.84 -17.62
CA GLU A 266 9.69 5.08 -19.04
C GLU A 266 8.50 4.52 -19.84
N ARG A 267 8.05 3.31 -19.50
CA ARG A 267 6.89 2.68 -20.15
C ARG A 267 5.61 3.48 -19.94
N ILE A 268 5.35 3.97 -18.74
CA ILE A 268 4.21 4.83 -18.42
C ILE A 268 4.30 6.14 -19.22
N SER A 269 5.46 6.78 -19.22
CA SER A 269 5.68 8.05 -19.94
C SER A 269 5.37 7.93 -21.43
N LYS A 270 5.75 6.82 -22.07
CA LYS A 270 5.53 6.54 -23.49
C LYS A 270 4.17 5.91 -23.82
N SER A 271 3.40 5.51 -22.83
CA SER A 271 2.10 4.84 -23.02
C SER A 271 0.99 5.81 -23.42
N VAL A 272 -0.17 5.24 -23.75
CA VAL A 272 -1.42 5.99 -23.98
C VAL A 272 -2.20 6.25 -22.69
N LEU A 273 -1.71 5.81 -21.54
CA LEU A 273 -2.28 6.15 -20.25
C LEU A 273 -2.22 7.65 -20.04
N ASP A 274 -3.34 8.27 -19.70
CA ASP A 274 -3.42 9.70 -19.48
C ASP A 274 -2.83 10.12 -18.13
N GLU A 275 -3.12 9.37 -17.07
CA GLU A 275 -2.64 9.64 -15.71
C GLU A 275 -2.55 8.35 -14.89
N LEU A 276 -1.52 8.25 -14.05
CA LEU A 276 -1.37 7.27 -12.99
C LEU A 276 -1.37 7.98 -11.64
N VAL A 277 -2.39 7.73 -10.83
CA VAL A 277 -2.51 8.20 -9.46
C VAL A 277 -2.11 7.08 -8.51
N VAL A 278 -1.14 7.33 -7.64
CA VAL A 278 -0.62 6.35 -6.67
C VAL A 278 -0.61 6.93 -5.27
N THR A 279 -0.43 6.07 -4.26
CA THR A 279 -0.21 6.56 -2.91
C THR A 279 1.28 6.64 -2.55
N ASP A 280 1.57 7.20 -1.39
CA ASP A 280 2.93 7.29 -0.83
C ASP A 280 3.30 6.11 0.08
N THR A 281 2.62 4.97 -0.03
CA THR A 281 2.99 3.72 0.67
C THR A 281 4.42 3.25 0.33
N ILE A 282 4.90 3.59 -0.87
CA ILE A 282 6.28 3.48 -1.33
C ILE A 282 6.68 4.85 -1.87
N PRO A 283 7.84 5.41 -1.48
CA PRO A 283 8.27 6.70 -2.01
C PRO A 283 8.59 6.61 -3.50
N LEU A 284 8.19 7.63 -4.26
CA LEU A 284 8.58 7.74 -5.67
C LEU A 284 10.07 8.06 -5.79
N SER A 285 10.75 7.41 -6.74
CA SER A 285 12.08 7.81 -7.18
C SER A 285 12.05 9.21 -7.82
N ASP A 286 13.21 9.84 -7.99
CA ASP A 286 13.28 11.17 -8.64
C ASP A 286 12.72 11.13 -10.08
N ALA A 287 12.95 10.04 -10.80
CA ALA A 287 12.35 9.84 -12.12
C ALA A 287 10.82 9.72 -12.05
N GLY A 288 10.29 9.06 -11.02
CA GLY A 288 8.85 8.96 -10.76
C GLY A 288 8.22 10.32 -10.46
N LYS A 289 8.87 11.13 -9.62
CA LYS A 289 8.44 12.50 -9.30
C LYS A 289 8.50 13.43 -10.51
N ALA A 290 9.46 13.24 -11.41
CA ALA A 290 9.62 14.02 -12.63
C ALA A 290 8.62 13.60 -13.73
N CYS A 291 7.99 12.43 -13.64
CA CYS A 291 7.07 11.95 -14.67
C CYS A 291 5.71 12.68 -14.59
N LYS A 292 5.41 13.49 -15.60
CA LYS A 292 4.17 14.30 -15.65
C LYS A 292 2.87 13.50 -15.62
N LYS A 293 2.94 12.18 -15.90
CA LYS A 293 1.77 11.30 -15.86
C LYS A 293 1.55 10.64 -14.50
N ILE A 294 2.50 10.77 -13.55
CA ILE A 294 2.41 10.16 -12.24
C ILE A 294 2.09 11.25 -11.22
N ARG A 295 1.02 11.03 -10.45
CA ARG A 295 0.63 11.88 -9.33
C ARG A 295 0.52 11.04 -8.07
N GLN A 296 1.04 11.56 -6.95
CA GLN A 296 1.07 10.84 -5.68
C GLN A 296 0.13 11.50 -4.68
N LEU A 297 -0.64 10.67 -3.97
CA LEU A 297 -1.52 11.04 -2.85
C LEU A 297 -0.92 10.50 -1.56
N SER A 298 -1.13 11.23 -0.46
CA SER A 298 -0.63 10.76 0.83
C SER A 298 -1.68 9.96 1.59
N VAL A 299 -1.26 8.83 2.16
CA VAL A 299 -2.04 8.04 3.13
C VAL A 299 -1.71 8.39 4.59
N ALA A 300 -0.89 9.42 4.82
CA ALA A 300 -0.46 9.82 6.16
C ALA A 300 -1.63 10.09 7.11
N GLY A 301 -2.65 10.82 6.66
CA GLY A 301 -3.85 11.11 7.47
C GLY A 301 -4.63 9.85 7.84
N LEU A 302 -4.78 8.89 6.92
CA LEU A 302 -5.41 7.60 7.18
C LEU A 302 -4.62 6.79 8.21
N LEU A 303 -3.31 6.68 8.03
CA LEU A 303 -2.44 5.93 8.94
C LEU A 303 -2.36 6.61 10.32
N ALA A 304 -2.29 7.93 10.38
CA ALA A 304 -2.29 8.67 11.64
C ALA A 304 -3.57 8.43 12.44
N GLU A 305 -4.74 8.54 11.82
CA GLU A 305 -6.02 8.25 12.47
C GLU A 305 -6.10 6.79 12.94
N THR A 306 -5.59 5.86 12.16
CA THR A 306 -5.54 4.44 12.56
C THR A 306 -4.61 4.24 13.76
N VAL A 307 -3.41 4.85 13.74
CA VAL A 307 -2.46 4.81 14.86
C VAL A 307 -3.08 5.39 16.13
N ARG A 308 -3.77 6.55 16.03
CA ARG A 308 -4.49 7.15 17.14
C ARG A 308 -5.51 6.17 17.74
N ARG A 309 -6.36 5.58 16.89
CA ARG A 309 -7.37 4.61 17.33
C ARG A 309 -6.79 3.38 18.00
N ILE A 310 -5.69 2.83 17.45
CA ILE A 310 -4.99 1.70 18.07
C ILE A 310 -4.46 2.07 19.44
N ASN A 311 -3.86 3.26 19.60
CA ASN A 311 -3.37 3.76 20.89
C ASN A 311 -4.51 3.96 21.89
N ASP A 312 -5.62 4.54 21.45
CA ASP A 312 -6.78 4.87 22.29
C ASP A 312 -7.72 3.67 22.51
N GLU A 313 -7.39 2.50 21.93
CA GLU A 313 -8.19 1.27 21.98
C GLU A 313 -9.59 1.45 21.35
N GLU A 314 -9.67 2.30 20.33
CA GLU A 314 -10.89 2.52 19.56
C GLU A 314 -11.00 1.57 18.35
N SER A 315 -12.20 1.39 17.82
CA SER A 315 -12.44 0.56 16.64
C SER A 315 -11.81 1.16 15.38
N VAL A 316 -11.00 0.37 14.71
CA VAL A 316 -10.40 0.70 13.39
C VAL A 316 -11.41 0.41 12.27
N SER A 317 -12.31 -0.57 12.43
CA SER A 317 -13.25 -0.99 11.37
C SER A 317 -14.21 0.12 10.93
N SER A 318 -14.46 1.13 11.74
CA SER A 318 -15.27 2.29 11.33
C SER A 318 -14.56 3.23 10.31
N LEU A 319 -13.28 3.00 10.04
CA LEU A 319 -12.55 3.63 8.93
C LEU A 319 -12.78 2.88 7.60
N TYR A 320 -13.27 1.65 7.68
CA TYR A 320 -13.71 0.90 6.52
C TYR A 320 -15.10 1.40 6.16
N ILE A 321 -15.19 2.30 5.24
CA ILE A 321 -16.48 2.75 4.72
C ILE A 321 -17.00 1.58 3.86
N ASP A 322 -18.01 0.87 4.33
CA ASP A 322 -18.72 -0.17 3.56
C ASP A 322 -19.51 0.41 2.38
#